data_9d1cbd08abbea097660f8561fe297f9a
#
_entry.id   9d1cbd08abbea097660f8561fe297f9a
#
_cell.length_a   1.000
_cell.length_b   1.000
_cell.length_c   1.000
_cell.angle_alpha   90.00
_cell.angle_beta   90.00
_cell.angle_gamma   90.00
#
_symmetry.space_group_name_H-M   'P 1'
#
loop_
_entity.id
_entity.type
_entity.pdbx_description
1 polymer ?
#
loop_
_entity_poly.entity_id
_entity_poly.type
_entity_poly.pdbx_seq_one_letter_code
_entity_poly.pdbx_strand_id
1 'polypeptide(L)'
;MMNNACVVGGGPAGMVLGLLLARAGVEVTVLEKHADFLRDFRGDTVHPSTLELLDELGLGERFDAIPQRRIQSVRALLDGGTIQIGNFALLKSARPYMALVPQWDFLDLLAAAAAEEPTFTLVRNAEVTGLLRADDRVTGVRWKDRVTGEEHTLEAALTIGCDGRRSVVREEAGLRGRAFGVPMDVEWFRLPREEDDPVGGMGRFTRGHFAVMIDRGDYWQCAYLVRKGGDAGLRALGIDTLRRRMARLIPLTADRVGALTSWDDVSMLDVRLDRLRRWFRPGVLLIGDAAHAMSPVGGVGINLAVADAVAAARVLGPALRAGSDSVVPLARVQARRWIPTAAIQAAQRLAHKAILGQALGFDPDAPVSEATELPAFARFMERHPGLQRIPARVLGLGLLQEHAPKWARRPAGKPAPAAV
;
A
#
# COMPACT_ATOMS: atom_id res chain seq x y z
N MET A 1 -14.19 32.77 2.49
CA MET A 1 -13.74 31.57 3.21
C MET A 1 -12.82 30.79 2.29
N MET A 2 -11.66 30.34 2.76
CA MET A 2 -10.73 29.58 1.93
C MET A 2 -11.38 28.24 1.53
N ASN A 3 -11.30 27.88 0.25
CA ASN A 3 -11.86 26.67 -0.31
C ASN A 3 -10.71 25.78 -0.84
N ASN A 4 -9.67 25.63 -0.02
CA ASN A 4 -8.46 24.91 -0.38
C ASN A 4 -8.14 23.79 0.58
N ALA A 5 -7.40 22.80 0.10
CA ALA A 5 -6.92 21.66 0.88
C ALA A 5 -5.41 21.48 0.70
N CYS A 6 -4.71 21.23 1.79
CA CYS A 6 -3.32 20.78 1.78
C CYS A 6 -3.29 19.26 2.03
N VAL A 7 -2.73 18.51 1.11
CA VAL A 7 -2.50 17.06 1.23
C VAL A 7 -1.01 16.84 1.49
N VAL A 8 -0.68 16.25 2.61
CA VAL A 8 0.71 15.99 3.02
C VAL A 8 1.08 14.56 2.68
N GLY A 9 2.00 14.39 1.71
CA GLY A 9 2.47 13.11 1.19
C GLY A 9 1.87 12.71 -0.15
N GLY A 10 2.71 12.56 -1.17
CA GLY A 10 2.38 12.16 -2.55
C GLY A 10 2.29 10.64 -2.76
N GLY A 11 2.03 9.86 -1.71
CA GLY A 11 1.75 8.43 -1.84
C GLY A 11 0.37 8.12 -2.42
N PRO A 12 -0.03 6.83 -2.53
CA PRO A 12 -1.29 6.42 -3.17
C PRO A 12 -2.53 7.12 -2.61
N ALA A 13 -2.62 7.30 -1.28
CA ALA A 13 -3.73 8.03 -0.67
C ALA A 13 -3.75 9.49 -1.08
N GLY A 14 -2.58 10.17 -1.02
CA GLY A 14 -2.49 11.60 -1.30
C GLY A 14 -2.73 11.92 -2.76
N MET A 15 -2.14 11.16 -3.69
CA MET A 15 -2.30 11.40 -5.13
C MET A 15 -3.74 11.12 -5.60
N VAL A 16 -4.37 10.04 -5.15
CA VAL A 16 -5.79 9.77 -5.46
C VAL A 16 -6.69 10.83 -4.85
N LEU A 17 -6.45 11.23 -3.60
CA LEU A 17 -7.26 12.27 -2.96
C LEU A 17 -7.08 13.61 -3.67
N GLY A 18 -5.85 14.00 -4.00
CA GLY A 18 -5.53 15.23 -4.71
C GLY A 18 -6.26 15.32 -6.04
N LEU A 19 -6.15 14.26 -6.87
CA LEU A 19 -6.88 14.16 -8.15
C LEU A 19 -8.40 14.30 -7.96
N LEU A 20 -8.96 13.59 -6.98
CA LEU A 20 -10.41 13.60 -6.75
C LEU A 20 -10.89 14.96 -6.21
N LEU A 21 -10.16 15.61 -5.30
CA LEU A 21 -10.53 16.94 -4.81
C LEU A 21 -10.42 18.00 -5.90
N ALA A 22 -9.38 17.94 -6.75
CA ALA A 22 -9.27 18.82 -7.90
C ALA A 22 -10.45 18.65 -8.87
N ARG A 23 -10.84 17.41 -9.18
CA ARG A 23 -12.05 17.12 -9.98
C ARG A 23 -13.36 17.57 -9.31
N ALA A 24 -13.35 17.76 -8.01
CA ALA A 24 -14.47 18.39 -7.29
C ALA A 24 -14.46 19.92 -7.41
N GLY A 25 -13.45 20.53 -8.01
CA GLY A 25 -13.27 21.98 -8.08
C GLY A 25 -12.76 22.59 -6.77
N VAL A 26 -12.07 21.82 -5.94
CA VAL A 26 -11.37 22.28 -4.75
C VAL A 26 -9.94 22.60 -5.13
N GLU A 27 -9.44 23.76 -4.73
CA GLU A 27 -8.00 24.04 -4.83
C GLU A 27 -7.23 23.12 -3.89
N VAL A 28 -6.33 22.30 -4.46
CA VAL A 28 -5.59 21.30 -3.70
C VAL A 28 -4.10 21.39 -3.99
N THR A 29 -3.32 21.49 -2.92
CA THR A 29 -1.85 21.38 -2.99
C THR A 29 -1.41 20.09 -2.31
N VAL A 30 -0.72 19.23 -3.06
CA VAL A 30 -0.05 18.03 -2.54
C VAL A 30 1.42 18.36 -2.30
N LEU A 31 1.89 18.17 -1.07
CA LEU A 31 3.28 18.34 -0.67
C LEU A 31 3.97 16.98 -0.58
N GLU A 32 4.96 16.73 -1.44
CA GLU A 32 5.76 15.50 -1.41
C GLU A 32 7.22 15.83 -1.10
N LYS A 33 7.77 15.21 -0.07
CA LYS A 33 9.13 15.50 0.43
C LYS A 33 10.27 15.03 -0.47
N HIS A 34 9.99 14.23 -1.48
CA HIS A 34 10.99 13.71 -2.40
C HIS A 34 10.86 14.37 -3.78
N ALA A 35 11.95 14.32 -4.56
CA ALA A 35 12.02 14.88 -5.91
C ALA A 35 11.19 14.06 -6.91
N ASP A 36 11.00 12.77 -6.65
CA ASP A 36 10.32 11.81 -7.51
C ASP A 36 9.51 10.81 -6.68
N PHE A 37 8.91 9.83 -7.32
CA PHE A 37 8.20 8.73 -6.67
C PHE A 37 9.03 7.44 -6.59
N LEU A 38 10.28 7.45 -7.02
CA LEU A 38 11.17 6.30 -6.90
C LEU A 38 11.39 6.00 -5.42
N ARG A 39 10.88 4.87 -4.97
CA ARG A 39 11.04 4.36 -3.61
C ARG A 39 11.47 2.92 -3.69
N ASP A 40 12.35 2.53 -2.77
CA ASP A 40 12.72 1.14 -2.65
C ASP A 40 11.50 0.27 -2.32
N PHE A 41 11.33 -0.76 -3.11
CA PHE A 41 10.58 -1.99 -2.88
C PHE A 41 9.33 -1.88 -1.97
N ARG A 42 8.34 -1.08 -2.34
CA ARG A 42 7.09 -1.03 -1.58
C ARG A 42 5.88 -1.07 -2.50
N GLY A 43 4.87 -1.84 -2.08
CA GLY A 43 3.51 -1.66 -2.51
C GLY A 43 3.26 -1.78 -4.02
N ASP A 44 3.62 -2.90 -4.61
CA ASP A 44 3.60 -3.09 -6.05
C ASP A 44 2.38 -3.85 -6.55
N THR A 45 1.33 -3.92 -5.74
CA THR A 45 0.12 -4.67 -6.06
C THR A 45 -1.08 -3.75 -6.16
N VAL A 46 -1.67 -3.67 -7.35
CA VAL A 46 -2.92 -2.96 -7.62
C VAL A 46 -4.03 -4.00 -7.80
N HIS A 47 -4.99 -3.98 -6.90
CA HIS A 47 -6.04 -4.99 -6.82
C HIS A 47 -7.27 -4.62 -7.66
N PRO A 48 -8.18 -5.57 -7.94
CA PRO A 48 -9.38 -5.34 -8.74
C PRO A 48 -10.17 -4.08 -8.39
N SER A 49 -10.35 -3.77 -7.10
CA SER A 49 -11.08 -2.57 -6.67
C SER A 49 -10.44 -1.26 -7.12
N THR A 50 -9.11 -1.20 -7.10
CA THR A 50 -8.37 -0.03 -7.56
C THR A 50 -8.33 0.04 -9.10
N LEU A 51 -8.23 -1.13 -9.77
CA LEU A 51 -8.29 -1.19 -11.23
C LEU A 51 -9.66 -0.71 -11.76
N GLU A 52 -10.75 -1.14 -11.15
CA GLU A 52 -12.09 -0.65 -11.49
C GLU A 52 -12.24 0.86 -11.21
N LEU A 53 -11.65 1.36 -10.13
CA LEU A 53 -11.60 2.79 -9.86
C LEU A 53 -10.88 3.56 -10.97
N LEU A 54 -9.75 3.04 -11.47
CA LEU A 54 -9.03 3.66 -12.60
C LEU A 54 -9.91 3.72 -13.85
N ASP A 55 -10.69 2.67 -14.15
CA ASP A 55 -11.66 2.68 -15.25
C ASP A 55 -12.72 3.77 -15.05
N GLU A 56 -13.29 3.87 -13.84
CA GLU A 56 -14.27 4.90 -13.51
C GLU A 56 -13.70 6.33 -13.61
N LEU A 57 -12.40 6.50 -13.41
CA LEU A 57 -11.68 7.76 -13.53
C LEU A 57 -11.22 8.06 -14.97
N GLY A 58 -11.46 7.16 -15.94
CA GLY A 58 -10.99 7.28 -17.31
C GLY A 58 -9.49 7.03 -17.47
N LEU A 59 -8.85 6.37 -16.50
CA LEU A 59 -7.41 6.09 -16.49
C LEU A 59 -7.08 4.63 -16.82
N GLY A 60 -8.07 3.78 -17.06
CA GLY A 60 -7.87 2.35 -17.30
C GLY A 60 -6.95 2.03 -18.47
N GLU A 61 -7.16 2.66 -19.64
CA GLU A 61 -6.32 2.48 -20.83
C GLU A 61 -4.88 2.97 -20.61
N ARG A 62 -4.73 4.13 -19.95
CA ARG A 62 -3.41 4.67 -19.60
C ARG A 62 -2.66 3.75 -18.63
N PHE A 63 -3.37 3.12 -17.69
CA PHE A 63 -2.79 2.14 -16.79
C PHE A 63 -2.42 0.84 -17.51
N ASP A 64 -3.25 0.38 -18.45
CA ASP A 64 -2.98 -0.84 -19.22
C ASP A 64 -1.75 -0.70 -20.14
N ALA A 65 -1.37 0.53 -20.50
CA ALA A 65 -0.15 0.83 -21.26
C ALA A 65 1.13 0.74 -20.41
N ILE A 66 1.02 0.72 -19.09
CA ILE A 66 2.18 0.54 -18.19
C ILE A 66 2.60 -0.94 -18.20
N PRO A 67 3.90 -1.25 -18.35
CA PRO A 67 4.39 -2.62 -18.23
C PRO A 67 3.99 -3.23 -16.89
N GLN A 68 3.26 -4.34 -16.94
CA GLN A 68 2.70 -4.96 -15.74
C GLN A 68 2.58 -6.48 -15.89
N ARG A 69 2.58 -7.19 -14.76
CA ARG A 69 2.21 -8.60 -14.69
C ARG A 69 0.84 -8.75 -14.08
N ARG A 70 -0.03 -9.56 -14.69
CA ARG A 70 -1.40 -9.82 -14.21
C ARG A 70 -1.45 -11.17 -13.53
N ILE A 71 -1.86 -11.19 -12.26
CA ILE A 71 -1.97 -12.40 -11.45
C ILE A 71 -3.45 -12.66 -11.16
N GLN A 72 -3.94 -13.81 -11.62
CA GLN A 72 -5.31 -14.24 -11.35
C GLN A 72 -5.43 -15.12 -10.10
N SER A 73 -4.33 -15.70 -9.64
CA SER A 73 -4.35 -16.56 -8.45
C SER A 73 -3.16 -16.33 -7.53
N VAL A 74 -3.41 -16.45 -6.24
CA VAL A 74 -2.37 -16.43 -5.20
C VAL A 74 -2.08 -17.86 -4.81
N ARG A 75 -0.83 -18.27 -4.98
CA ARG A 75 -0.32 -19.63 -4.68
C ARG A 75 0.68 -19.57 -3.53
N ALA A 76 0.68 -20.64 -2.73
CA ALA A 76 1.70 -20.86 -1.71
C ALA A 76 2.30 -22.25 -1.87
N LEU A 77 3.62 -22.31 -1.84
CA LEU A 77 4.39 -23.55 -1.77
C LEU A 77 4.56 -23.91 -0.30
N LEU A 78 4.06 -25.04 0.11
CA LEU A 78 4.22 -25.65 1.42
C LEU A 78 5.15 -26.85 1.30
N ASP A 79 5.58 -27.43 2.41
CA ASP A 79 6.45 -28.60 2.40
C ASP A 79 5.81 -29.83 1.74
N GLY A 80 4.50 -30.00 1.82
CA GLY A 80 3.75 -31.08 1.18
C GLY A 80 3.18 -30.77 -0.22
N GLY A 81 3.47 -29.60 -0.81
CA GLY A 81 2.99 -29.25 -2.17
C GLY A 81 2.55 -27.81 -2.32
N THR A 82 1.95 -27.50 -3.46
CA THR A 82 1.46 -26.14 -3.79
C THR A 82 -0.03 -26.06 -3.56
N ILE A 83 -0.49 -25.01 -2.87
CA ILE A 83 -1.92 -24.69 -2.72
C ILE A 83 -2.28 -23.38 -3.39
N GLN A 84 -3.51 -23.28 -3.87
CA GLN A 84 -4.09 -22.02 -4.32
C GLN A 84 -4.93 -21.41 -3.18
N ILE A 85 -4.48 -20.27 -2.64
CA ILE A 85 -5.13 -19.59 -1.51
C ILE A 85 -6.31 -18.77 -1.98
N GLY A 86 -6.20 -18.12 -3.16
CA GLY A 86 -7.24 -17.25 -3.70
C GLY A 86 -7.21 -17.25 -5.24
N ASN A 87 -8.38 -17.08 -5.83
CA ASN A 87 -8.54 -16.99 -7.28
C ASN A 87 -9.43 -15.80 -7.64
N PHE A 88 -8.81 -14.75 -8.17
CA PHE A 88 -9.48 -13.52 -8.60
C PHE A 88 -10.39 -13.75 -9.82
N ALA A 89 -10.08 -14.75 -10.68
CA ALA A 89 -10.94 -15.08 -11.81
C ALA A 89 -12.37 -15.50 -11.40
N LEU A 90 -12.58 -15.90 -10.13
CA LEU A 90 -13.90 -16.20 -9.57
C LEU A 90 -14.68 -14.95 -9.13
N LEU A 91 -14.09 -13.76 -9.21
CA LEU A 91 -14.77 -12.52 -8.85
C LEU A 91 -15.65 -12.05 -9.99
N LYS A 92 -16.80 -11.49 -9.63
CA LYS A 92 -17.63 -10.69 -10.54
C LYS A 92 -17.05 -9.28 -10.61
N SER A 93 -16.01 -9.10 -11.39
CA SER A 93 -15.26 -7.86 -11.57
C SER A 93 -14.96 -7.69 -13.05
N ALA A 94 -14.94 -6.45 -13.54
CA ALA A 94 -14.48 -6.15 -14.89
C ALA A 94 -12.97 -6.41 -15.05
N ARG A 95 -12.22 -6.37 -13.93
CA ARG A 95 -10.77 -6.62 -13.87
C ARG A 95 -10.43 -7.70 -12.84
N PRO A 96 -10.71 -9.01 -13.14
CA PRO A 96 -10.60 -10.10 -12.17
C PRO A 96 -9.15 -10.58 -12.00
N TYR A 97 -8.22 -9.66 -11.77
CA TYR A 97 -6.80 -9.93 -11.57
C TYR A 97 -6.16 -8.87 -10.66
N MET A 98 -5.03 -9.20 -10.10
CA MET A 98 -4.14 -8.27 -9.43
C MET A 98 -3.02 -7.87 -10.39
N ALA A 99 -2.77 -6.59 -10.58
CA ALA A 99 -1.65 -6.10 -11.37
C ALA A 99 -0.42 -5.90 -10.47
N LEU A 100 0.70 -6.46 -10.89
CA LEU A 100 2.01 -6.18 -10.33
C LEU A 100 2.64 -5.07 -11.17
N VAL A 101 2.72 -3.88 -10.60
CA VAL A 101 3.25 -2.68 -11.24
C VAL A 101 4.11 -1.92 -10.25
N PRO A 102 5.26 -1.37 -10.65
CA PRO A 102 6.04 -0.52 -9.76
C PRO A 102 5.20 0.65 -9.24
N GLN A 103 5.28 0.92 -7.94
CA GLN A 103 4.45 1.96 -7.32
C GLN A 103 4.69 3.34 -7.95
N TRP A 104 5.91 3.63 -8.37
CA TRP A 104 6.23 4.91 -9.02
C TRP A 104 5.47 5.11 -10.33
N ASP A 105 5.34 4.07 -11.18
CA ASP A 105 4.58 4.16 -12.43
C ASP A 105 3.09 4.43 -12.17
N PHE A 106 2.53 3.81 -11.14
CA PHE A 106 1.16 4.07 -10.69
C PHE A 106 1.00 5.51 -10.17
N LEU A 107 1.98 6.03 -9.42
CA LEU A 107 1.94 7.39 -8.90
C LEU A 107 2.19 8.43 -9.99
N ASP A 108 3.08 8.17 -10.94
CA ASP A 108 3.31 9.05 -12.10
C ASP A 108 2.07 9.14 -13.00
N LEU A 109 1.35 8.03 -13.21
CA LEU A 109 0.05 8.05 -13.89
C LEU A 109 -0.94 8.98 -13.18
N LEU A 110 -1.05 8.88 -11.86
CA LEU A 110 -1.96 9.72 -11.08
C LEU A 110 -1.52 11.19 -11.09
N ALA A 111 -0.21 11.45 -11.01
CA ALA A 111 0.34 12.81 -11.05
C ALA A 111 0.08 13.45 -12.41
N ALA A 112 0.30 12.73 -13.51
CA ALA A 112 0.00 13.21 -14.86
C ALA A 112 -1.48 13.51 -15.03
N ALA A 113 -2.37 12.64 -14.55
CA ALA A 113 -3.82 12.87 -14.61
C ALA A 113 -4.28 14.03 -13.72
N ALA A 114 -3.64 14.23 -12.57
CA ALA A 114 -3.97 15.33 -11.68
C ALA A 114 -3.48 16.68 -12.21
N ALA A 115 -2.33 16.71 -12.89
CA ALA A 115 -1.80 17.92 -13.52
C ALA A 115 -2.70 18.45 -14.65
N GLU A 116 -3.60 17.63 -15.21
CA GLU A 116 -4.62 18.05 -16.17
C GLU A 116 -5.77 18.86 -15.51
N GLU A 117 -5.91 18.82 -14.19
CA GLU A 117 -6.97 19.51 -13.47
C GLU A 117 -6.48 20.90 -13.01
N PRO A 118 -7.17 22.00 -13.34
CA PRO A 118 -6.66 23.36 -13.16
C PRO A 118 -6.49 23.79 -11.68
N THR A 119 -7.15 23.09 -10.76
CA THR A 119 -7.10 23.38 -9.32
C THR A 119 -6.11 22.48 -8.56
N PHE A 120 -5.27 21.72 -9.29
CA PHE A 120 -4.29 20.82 -8.69
C PHE A 120 -2.88 21.39 -8.74
N THR A 121 -2.18 21.31 -7.62
CA THR A 121 -0.75 21.65 -7.52
C THR A 121 0.00 20.52 -6.79
N LEU A 122 1.10 20.04 -7.38
CA LEU A 122 2.04 19.12 -6.75
C LEU A 122 3.36 19.84 -6.51
N VAL A 123 3.76 19.97 -5.24
CA VAL A 123 5.05 20.51 -4.85
C VAL A 123 5.93 19.36 -4.37
N ARG A 124 6.99 19.08 -5.13
CA ARG A 124 8.01 18.09 -4.77
C ARG A 124 9.12 18.73 -3.95
N ASN A 125 9.93 17.92 -3.28
CA ASN A 125 10.95 18.35 -2.32
C ASN A 125 10.39 19.15 -1.13
N ALA A 126 9.10 19.09 -0.88
CA ALA A 126 8.39 19.82 0.16
C ALA A 126 8.20 18.93 1.40
N GLU A 127 9.10 19.03 2.35
CA GLU A 127 9.05 18.27 3.61
C GLU A 127 8.28 19.06 4.67
N VAL A 128 7.07 18.56 5.00
CA VAL A 128 6.27 19.16 6.08
C VAL A 128 6.96 18.92 7.42
N THR A 129 7.19 20.01 8.15
CA THR A 129 7.90 20.04 9.43
C THR A 129 7.00 20.33 10.62
N GLY A 130 5.76 20.82 10.38
CA GLY A 130 4.83 21.10 11.45
C GLY A 130 3.48 21.64 10.97
N LEU A 131 2.56 21.83 11.89
CA LEU A 131 1.22 22.36 11.63
C LEU A 131 1.12 23.83 12.02
N LEU A 132 0.40 24.62 11.23
CA LEU A 132 -0.08 25.95 11.61
C LEU A 132 -1.39 25.79 12.39
N ARG A 133 -1.58 26.64 13.41
CA ARG A 133 -2.77 26.60 14.27
C ARG A 133 -3.30 27.99 14.54
N ALA A 134 -4.61 28.08 14.61
CA ALA A 134 -5.31 29.17 15.24
C ALA A 134 -6.24 28.54 16.28
N ASP A 135 -6.02 28.87 17.56
CA ASP A 135 -6.66 28.22 18.70
C ASP A 135 -6.50 26.66 18.62
N ASP A 136 -7.60 25.95 18.75
CA ASP A 136 -7.63 24.48 18.65
C ASP A 136 -7.71 23.92 17.22
N ARG A 137 -7.69 24.80 16.20
CA ARG A 137 -7.84 24.43 14.80
C ARG A 137 -6.51 24.42 14.05
N VAL A 138 -6.27 23.41 13.24
CA VAL A 138 -5.20 23.41 12.24
C VAL A 138 -5.64 24.28 11.06
N THR A 139 -4.78 25.22 10.66
CA THR A 139 -5.02 26.19 9.59
C THR A 139 -4.05 26.06 8.43
N GLY A 140 -3.18 25.07 8.47
CA GLY A 140 -2.18 24.84 7.42
C GLY A 140 -0.95 24.10 7.93
N VAL A 141 0.13 24.20 7.17
CA VAL A 141 1.39 23.51 7.45
C VAL A 141 2.59 24.45 7.32
N ARG A 142 3.68 24.13 8.03
CA ARG A 142 5.04 24.59 7.75
C ARG A 142 5.74 23.48 6.99
N TRP A 143 6.50 23.84 5.99
CA TRP A 143 7.30 22.88 5.21
C TRP A 143 8.63 23.50 4.80
N LYS A 144 9.61 22.63 4.55
CA LYS A 144 10.95 23.00 4.14
C LYS A 144 11.22 22.46 2.74
N ASP A 145 11.73 23.30 1.87
CA ASP A 145 12.28 22.86 0.59
C ASP A 145 13.58 22.09 0.87
N ARG A 146 13.64 20.83 0.45
CA ARG A 146 14.78 19.96 0.69
C ARG A 146 15.99 20.26 -0.21
N VAL A 147 15.79 21.04 -1.26
CA VAL A 147 16.88 21.45 -2.17
C VAL A 147 17.51 22.74 -1.67
N THR A 148 16.71 23.77 -1.42
CA THR A 148 17.20 25.09 -1.01
C THR A 148 17.38 25.21 0.49
N GLY A 149 16.67 24.41 1.28
CA GLY A 149 16.62 24.51 2.73
C GLY A 149 15.70 25.61 3.25
N GLU A 150 15.01 26.33 2.39
CA GLU A 150 14.10 27.41 2.74
C GLU A 150 12.84 26.88 3.45
N GLU A 151 12.36 27.64 4.44
CA GLU A 151 11.12 27.34 5.14
C GLU A 151 9.96 28.14 4.57
N HIS A 152 8.83 27.47 4.41
CA HIS A 152 7.61 28.01 3.83
C HIS A 152 6.41 27.68 4.69
N THR A 153 5.32 28.42 4.50
CA THR A 153 4.01 28.13 5.07
C THR A 153 2.97 27.98 3.96
N LEU A 154 2.00 27.10 4.20
CA LEU A 154 0.83 26.95 3.33
C LEU A 154 -0.41 26.93 4.21
N GLU A 155 -1.23 27.98 4.08
CA GLU A 155 -2.53 28.03 4.74
C GLU A 155 -3.56 27.20 3.98
N ALA A 156 -4.38 26.46 4.70
CA ALA A 156 -5.42 25.61 4.14
C ALA A 156 -6.65 25.51 5.06
N ALA A 157 -7.82 25.50 4.46
CA ALA A 157 -9.08 25.24 5.18
C ALA A 157 -9.08 23.86 5.83
N LEU A 158 -8.39 22.89 5.17
CA LEU A 158 -8.23 21.54 5.67
C LEU A 158 -6.86 20.98 5.29
N THR A 159 -6.15 20.41 6.27
CA THR A 159 -4.92 19.63 6.08
C THR A 159 -5.25 18.14 6.12
N ILE A 160 -4.79 17.36 5.13
CA ILE A 160 -4.98 15.91 5.11
C ILE A 160 -3.61 15.21 5.15
N GLY A 161 -3.34 14.49 6.25
CA GLY A 161 -2.11 13.72 6.41
C GLY A 161 -2.20 12.39 5.68
N CYS A 162 -1.36 12.24 4.65
CA CYS A 162 -1.14 11.04 3.86
C CYS A 162 0.35 10.63 3.88
N ASP A 163 1.11 11.09 4.86
CA ASP A 163 2.56 11.07 5.00
C ASP A 163 3.10 9.76 5.61
N GLY A 164 2.26 8.73 5.66
CA GLY A 164 2.65 7.35 5.92
C GLY A 164 2.90 7.04 7.39
N ARG A 165 3.63 5.93 7.64
CA ARG A 165 3.82 5.31 8.96
C ARG A 165 4.55 6.18 9.98
N ARG A 166 5.35 7.14 9.52
CA ARG A 166 6.09 8.11 10.33
C ARG A 166 5.52 9.51 10.16
N SER A 167 4.19 9.61 10.16
CA SER A 167 3.44 10.83 9.90
C SER A 167 3.77 11.93 10.90
N VAL A 168 4.34 13.02 10.39
CA VAL A 168 4.56 14.27 11.12
C VAL A 168 3.22 14.90 11.44
N VAL A 169 2.28 14.87 10.50
CA VAL A 169 0.92 15.41 10.71
C VAL A 169 0.21 14.70 11.87
N ARG A 170 0.38 13.37 11.99
CA ARG A 170 -0.16 12.58 13.12
C ARG A 170 0.43 13.01 14.46
N GLU A 171 1.73 13.16 14.52
CA GLU A 171 2.47 13.54 15.72
C GLU A 171 2.09 14.96 16.16
N GLU A 172 2.19 15.91 15.25
CA GLU A 172 1.85 17.30 15.46
C GLU A 172 0.37 17.52 15.85
N ALA A 173 -0.55 16.74 15.27
CA ALA A 173 -1.96 16.78 15.66
C ALA A 173 -2.24 16.14 17.03
N GLY A 174 -1.24 15.54 17.69
CA GLY A 174 -1.41 14.84 18.96
C GLY A 174 -2.35 13.64 18.88
N LEU A 175 -2.43 13.00 17.70
CA LEU A 175 -3.32 11.87 17.47
C LEU A 175 -2.61 10.56 17.80
N ARG A 176 -3.17 9.84 18.79
CA ARG A 176 -2.60 8.58 19.29
C ARG A 176 -3.39 7.38 18.81
N GLY A 177 -2.68 6.32 18.46
CA GLY A 177 -3.23 5.05 18.02
C GLY A 177 -2.93 3.88 18.96
N ARG A 178 -3.48 2.74 18.60
CA ARG A 178 -3.15 1.44 19.20
C ARG A 178 -2.26 0.68 18.25
N ALA A 179 -1.07 0.28 18.71
CA ALA A 179 -0.23 -0.69 18.05
C ALA A 179 -0.72 -2.11 18.40
N PHE A 180 -0.69 -3.00 17.41
CA PHE A 180 -1.19 -4.38 17.56
C PHE A 180 -0.06 -5.41 17.66
N GLY A 181 1.19 -5.00 17.52
CA GLY A 181 2.30 -5.92 17.42
C GLY A 181 2.30 -6.75 16.14
N VAL A 182 3.47 -7.10 15.67
CA VAL A 182 3.67 -7.95 14.48
C VAL A 182 4.82 -8.92 14.77
N PRO A 183 4.79 -10.14 14.23
CA PRO A 183 5.81 -11.15 14.53
C PRO A 183 7.07 -11.03 13.66
N MET A 184 7.06 -10.17 12.63
CA MET A 184 8.10 -10.15 11.59
C MET A 184 8.47 -8.75 11.14
N ASP A 185 9.67 -8.67 10.58
CA ASP A 185 10.12 -7.66 9.62
C ASP A 185 10.41 -8.33 8.28
N VAL A 186 10.66 -7.56 7.22
CA VAL A 186 10.86 -8.08 5.87
C VAL A 186 12.13 -7.52 5.26
N GLU A 187 13.00 -8.41 4.83
CA GLU A 187 14.17 -8.09 4.01
C GLU A 187 13.78 -8.15 2.54
N TRP A 188 13.89 -7.03 1.85
CA TRP A 188 13.60 -6.89 0.43
C TRP A 188 14.89 -6.81 -0.38
N PHE A 189 14.95 -7.56 -1.48
CA PHE A 189 16.08 -7.57 -2.40
C PHE A 189 15.67 -8.03 -3.79
N ARG A 190 16.60 -7.93 -4.75
CA ARG A 190 16.40 -8.40 -6.14
C ARG A 190 17.31 -9.57 -6.44
N LEU A 191 16.80 -10.50 -7.25
CA LEU A 191 17.59 -11.56 -7.87
C LEU A 191 17.33 -11.55 -9.38
N PRO A 192 18.32 -11.90 -10.21
CA PRO A 192 18.12 -12.06 -11.66
C PRO A 192 16.99 -13.04 -11.96
N ARG A 193 16.24 -12.79 -13.02
CA ARG A 193 15.21 -13.69 -13.56
C ARG A 193 15.58 -14.10 -14.98
N GLU A 194 15.33 -15.35 -15.33
CA GLU A 194 15.56 -15.90 -16.65
C GLU A 194 14.23 -16.08 -17.41
N GLU A 195 14.29 -16.23 -18.75
CA GLU A 195 13.10 -16.30 -19.61
C GLU A 195 12.22 -17.53 -19.31
N ASP A 196 12.84 -18.64 -18.97
CA ASP A 196 12.18 -19.92 -18.67
C ASP A 196 11.70 -20.04 -17.22
N ASP A 197 11.96 -19.03 -16.37
CA ASP A 197 11.44 -18.99 -15.02
C ASP A 197 9.90 -18.93 -14.99
N PRO A 198 9.27 -19.48 -13.95
CA PRO A 198 7.82 -19.40 -13.79
C PRO A 198 7.32 -17.95 -13.80
N VAL A 199 6.21 -17.72 -14.50
CA VAL A 199 5.56 -16.40 -14.55
C VAL A 199 4.69 -16.18 -13.29
N GLY A 200 4.75 -14.99 -12.74
CA GLY A 200 3.87 -14.55 -11.66
C GLY A 200 4.56 -14.44 -10.30
N GLY A 201 3.81 -14.70 -9.23
CA GLY A 201 4.31 -14.62 -7.86
C GLY A 201 4.21 -15.96 -7.14
N MET A 202 5.16 -16.25 -6.30
CA MET A 202 5.13 -17.42 -5.43
C MET A 202 5.48 -17.05 -3.98
N GLY A 203 4.81 -17.68 -3.02
CA GLY A 203 5.19 -17.64 -1.62
C GLY A 203 5.63 -19.03 -1.18
N ARG A 204 6.79 -19.16 -0.56
CA ARG A 204 7.29 -20.40 0.03
C ARG A 204 7.20 -20.31 1.55
N PHE A 205 6.48 -21.25 2.13
CA PHE A 205 6.30 -21.41 3.57
C PHE A 205 6.87 -22.75 4.02
N THR A 206 7.76 -22.70 4.99
CA THR A 206 8.27 -23.89 5.67
C THR A 206 8.61 -23.55 7.13
N ARG A 207 8.99 -24.53 7.91
CA ARG A 207 9.42 -24.30 9.29
C ARG A 207 10.66 -23.41 9.33
N GLY A 208 10.60 -22.32 10.09
CA GLY A 208 11.71 -21.36 10.22
C GLY A 208 11.81 -20.32 9.13
N HIS A 209 11.10 -20.48 7.98
CA HIS A 209 11.28 -19.61 6.83
C HIS A 209 9.97 -19.24 6.16
N PHE A 210 9.94 -18.02 5.66
CA PHE A 210 8.95 -17.56 4.70
C PHE A 210 9.59 -16.58 3.72
N ALA A 211 9.43 -16.84 2.43
CA ALA A 211 9.81 -15.90 1.39
C ALA A 211 8.72 -15.76 0.34
N VAL A 212 8.71 -14.60 -0.30
CA VAL A 212 7.87 -14.29 -1.47
C VAL A 212 8.79 -13.88 -2.60
N MET A 213 8.50 -14.37 -3.79
CA MET A 213 9.11 -13.91 -5.05
C MET A 213 8.03 -13.34 -5.95
N ILE A 214 8.29 -12.18 -6.51
CA ILE A 214 7.39 -11.45 -7.40
C ILE A 214 8.11 -11.22 -8.73
N ASP A 215 7.53 -11.73 -9.81
CA ASP A 215 8.03 -11.55 -11.17
C ASP A 215 7.90 -10.10 -11.61
N ARG A 216 9.02 -9.46 -12.00
CA ARG A 216 9.11 -8.08 -12.51
C ARG A 216 9.51 -8.02 -13.99
N GLY A 217 9.60 -9.14 -14.64
CA GLY A 217 10.01 -9.27 -16.03
C GLY A 217 11.47 -9.70 -16.15
N ASP A 218 12.38 -8.84 -15.79
CA ASP A 218 13.83 -9.00 -15.86
C ASP A 218 14.49 -9.42 -14.53
N TYR A 219 13.75 -9.26 -13.40
CA TYR A 219 14.23 -9.64 -12.07
C TYR A 219 13.12 -10.20 -11.19
N TRP A 220 13.53 -10.96 -10.19
CA TRP A 220 12.69 -11.35 -9.07
C TRP A 220 12.80 -10.33 -7.95
N GLN A 221 11.68 -9.74 -7.57
CA GLN A 221 11.59 -9.00 -6.32
C GLN A 221 11.33 -9.98 -5.19
N CYS A 222 12.29 -10.12 -4.28
CA CYS A 222 12.25 -11.09 -3.20
C CYS A 222 11.97 -10.42 -1.87
N ALA A 223 11.11 -11.04 -1.07
CA ALA A 223 10.85 -10.70 0.32
C ALA A 223 11.20 -11.90 1.21
N TYR A 224 12.16 -11.75 2.09
CA TYR A 224 12.49 -12.75 3.11
C TYR A 224 12.04 -12.25 4.48
N LEU A 225 11.24 -13.04 5.18
CA LEU A 225 10.71 -12.65 6.48
C LEU A 225 11.66 -13.07 7.60
N VAL A 226 11.95 -12.12 8.48
CA VAL A 226 12.70 -12.32 9.72
C VAL A 226 11.79 -12.08 10.92
N ARG A 227 12.11 -12.64 12.07
CA ARG A 227 11.42 -12.30 13.32
C ARG A 227 11.51 -10.81 13.58
N LYS A 228 10.50 -10.25 14.19
CA LYS A 228 10.47 -8.82 14.56
C LYS A 228 11.73 -8.44 15.34
N GLY A 229 12.47 -7.44 14.82
CA GLY A 229 13.76 -6.99 15.36
C GLY A 229 14.95 -7.92 15.06
N GLY A 230 14.78 -8.95 14.20
CA GLY A 230 15.80 -9.93 13.87
C GLY A 230 16.82 -9.50 12.81
N ASP A 231 16.63 -8.35 12.15
CA ASP A 231 17.51 -7.83 11.09
C ASP A 231 18.98 -7.73 11.55
N ALA A 232 19.23 -7.09 12.69
CA ALA A 232 20.59 -6.92 13.21
C ALA A 232 21.29 -8.27 13.45
N GLY A 233 20.57 -9.27 13.98
CA GLY A 233 21.09 -10.62 14.16
C GLY A 233 21.42 -11.32 12.84
N LEU A 234 20.54 -11.19 11.83
CA LEU A 234 20.80 -11.75 10.50
C LEU A 234 22.02 -11.09 9.83
N ARG A 235 22.13 -9.75 9.90
CA ARG A 235 23.28 -9.01 9.37
C ARG A 235 24.60 -9.39 10.02
N ALA A 236 24.59 -9.63 11.32
CA ALA A 236 25.78 -10.09 12.06
C ALA A 236 26.26 -11.48 11.59
N LEU A 237 25.39 -12.33 11.07
CA LEU A 237 25.76 -13.64 10.49
C LEU A 237 26.34 -13.55 9.07
N GLY A 238 26.34 -12.35 8.47
CA GLY A 238 26.86 -12.10 7.14
C GLY A 238 25.87 -12.40 6.02
N ILE A 239 26.08 -11.72 4.85
CA ILE A 239 25.19 -11.84 3.67
C ILE A 239 25.12 -13.28 3.13
N ASP A 240 26.19 -14.06 3.26
CA ASP A 240 26.20 -15.46 2.84
C ASP A 240 25.18 -16.32 3.60
N THR A 241 24.80 -15.95 4.79
CA THR A 241 23.72 -16.63 5.52
C THR A 241 22.37 -16.43 4.83
N LEU A 242 22.06 -15.20 4.41
CA LEU A 242 20.85 -14.92 3.63
C LEU A 242 20.87 -15.67 2.30
N ARG A 243 21.99 -15.66 1.56
CA ARG A 243 22.17 -16.39 0.31
C ARG A 243 21.88 -17.89 0.50
N ARG A 244 22.53 -18.54 1.47
CA ARG A 244 22.32 -19.97 1.76
C ARG A 244 20.88 -20.27 2.15
N ARG A 245 20.24 -19.45 2.97
CA ARG A 245 18.84 -19.62 3.37
C ARG A 245 17.89 -19.49 2.19
N MET A 246 18.09 -18.51 1.31
CA MET A 246 17.29 -18.34 0.10
C MET A 246 17.47 -19.48 -0.89
N ALA A 247 18.70 -19.89 -1.19
CA ALA A 247 18.99 -21.02 -2.09
C ALA A 247 18.36 -22.33 -1.58
N ARG A 248 18.37 -22.57 -0.27
CA ARG A 248 17.73 -23.74 0.35
C ARG A 248 16.20 -23.66 0.30
N LEU A 249 15.65 -22.47 0.58
CA LEU A 249 14.22 -22.25 0.65
C LEU A 249 13.55 -22.30 -0.72
N ILE A 250 14.20 -21.72 -1.72
CA ILE A 250 13.73 -21.67 -3.11
C ILE A 250 14.87 -22.09 -4.03
N PRO A 251 14.98 -23.41 -4.35
CA PRO A 251 16.09 -23.94 -5.13
C PRO A 251 16.32 -23.25 -6.49
N LEU A 252 15.27 -22.69 -7.10
CA LEU A 252 15.35 -21.86 -8.30
C LEU A 252 16.32 -20.68 -8.17
N THR A 253 16.61 -20.22 -6.95
CA THR A 253 17.50 -19.08 -6.71
C THR A 253 18.94 -19.46 -6.43
N ALA A 254 19.27 -20.77 -6.38
CA ALA A 254 20.55 -21.25 -5.88
C ALA A 254 21.77 -20.75 -6.67
N ASP A 255 21.62 -20.62 -7.97
CA ASP A 255 22.64 -20.11 -8.91
C ASP A 255 22.69 -18.58 -9.00
N ARG A 256 21.70 -17.87 -8.42
CA ARG A 256 21.47 -16.42 -8.57
C ARG A 256 21.64 -15.63 -7.28
N VAL A 257 21.64 -16.30 -6.13
CA VAL A 257 21.82 -15.60 -4.83
C VAL A 257 23.17 -14.87 -4.72
N GLY A 258 24.15 -15.22 -5.55
CA GLY A 258 25.43 -14.51 -5.68
C GLY A 258 25.30 -13.05 -6.14
N ALA A 259 24.17 -12.67 -6.76
CA ALA A 259 23.87 -11.28 -7.12
C ALA A 259 23.69 -10.36 -5.91
N LEU A 260 23.41 -10.90 -4.72
CA LEU A 260 23.44 -10.12 -3.47
C LEU A 260 24.90 -9.96 -3.04
N THR A 261 25.54 -8.85 -3.35
CA THR A 261 26.98 -8.64 -3.09
C THR A 261 27.24 -8.21 -1.67
N SER A 262 26.34 -7.39 -1.11
CA SER A 262 26.42 -6.85 0.25
C SER A 262 25.04 -6.61 0.84
N TRP A 263 25.01 -6.14 2.08
CA TRP A 263 23.76 -5.71 2.74
C TRP A 263 23.20 -4.40 2.15
N ASP A 264 23.91 -3.71 1.29
CA ASP A 264 23.38 -2.54 0.57
C ASP A 264 22.35 -2.95 -0.50
N ASP A 265 22.43 -4.20 -0.96
CA ASP A 265 21.46 -4.80 -1.87
C ASP A 265 20.14 -5.22 -1.16
N VAL A 266 20.08 -5.09 0.19
CA VAL A 266 18.96 -5.55 1.02
C VAL A 266 18.36 -4.40 1.82
N SER A 267 17.10 -4.09 1.54
CA SER A 267 16.33 -3.06 2.23
C SER A 267 15.39 -3.66 3.28
N MET A 268 15.57 -3.28 4.54
CA MET A 268 14.72 -3.74 5.65
C MET A 268 13.44 -2.91 5.75
N LEU A 269 12.32 -3.60 5.77
CA LEU A 269 11.00 -3.03 6.07
C LEU A 269 10.64 -3.28 7.54
N ASP A 270 10.69 -2.23 8.37
CA ASP A 270 10.10 -2.22 9.71
C ASP A 270 8.57 -2.35 9.61
N VAL A 271 8.06 -3.56 9.82
CA VAL A 271 6.63 -3.84 9.72
C VAL A 271 5.91 -3.28 10.92
N ARG A 272 4.87 -2.49 10.66
CA ARG A 272 4.00 -1.92 11.68
C ARG A 272 2.56 -2.25 11.38
N LEU A 273 1.81 -2.48 12.45
CA LEU A 273 0.36 -2.65 12.40
C LEU A 273 -0.24 -1.83 13.53
N ASP A 274 -0.80 -0.69 13.19
CA ASP A 274 -1.42 0.20 14.16
C ASP A 274 -2.68 0.85 13.59
N ARG A 275 -3.47 1.48 14.43
CA ARG A 275 -4.64 2.26 14.04
C ARG A 275 -4.91 3.35 15.04
N LEU A 276 -5.15 4.56 14.56
CA LEU A 276 -5.61 5.69 15.37
C LEU A 276 -7.00 5.39 15.96
N ARG A 277 -7.23 5.87 17.18
CA ARG A 277 -8.57 5.86 17.78
C ARG A 277 -9.45 6.94 17.16
N ARG A 278 -8.87 8.10 16.90
CA ARG A 278 -9.49 9.26 16.23
C ARG A 278 -8.57 9.67 15.08
N TRP A 279 -9.13 9.83 13.88
CA TRP A 279 -8.37 10.13 12.66
C TRP A 279 -8.31 11.63 12.37
N PHE A 280 -8.98 12.46 13.16
CA PHE A 280 -9.13 13.88 12.86
C PHE A 280 -9.11 14.75 14.14
N ARG A 281 -8.84 16.05 13.92
CA ARG A 281 -9.06 17.18 14.80
C ARG A 281 -9.68 18.31 13.97
N PRO A 282 -10.13 19.44 14.57
CA PRO A 282 -10.54 20.60 13.78
C PRO A 282 -9.42 21.00 12.79
N GLY A 283 -9.76 21.09 11.50
CA GLY A 283 -8.85 21.46 10.43
C GLY A 283 -7.85 20.39 9.97
N VAL A 284 -7.87 19.17 10.51
CA VAL A 284 -6.96 18.10 10.09
C VAL A 284 -7.63 16.73 10.07
N LEU A 285 -7.33 15.93 9.04
CA LEU A 285 -7.72 14.53 8.90
C LEU A 285 -6.49 13.70 8.52
N LEU A 286 -6.39 12.45 8.99
CA LEU A 286 -5.40 11.48 8.55
C LEU A 286 -6.07 10.32 7.85
N ILE A 287 -5.45 9.82 6.77
CA ILE A 287 -5.89 8.64 6.01
C ILE A 287 -4.69 7.77 5.60
N GLY A 288 -4.98 6.57 5.14
CA GLY A 288 -3.96 5.58 4.76
C GLY A 288 -3.04 5.23 5.93
N ASP A 289 -1.76 4.96 5.65
CA ASP A 289 -0.77 4.54 6.66
C ASP A 289 -0.54 5.58 7.77
N ALA A 290 -0.88 6.85 7.56
CA ALA A 290 -0.85 7.89 8.60
C ALA A 290 -1.92 7.65 9.68
N ALA A 291 -3.07 7.10 9.30
CA ALA A 291 -4.16 6.76 10.21
C ALA A 291 -4.10 5.30 10.70
N HIS A 292 -3.64 4.38 9.86
CA HIS A 292 -3.65 2.94 10.14
C HIS A 292 -2.60 2.19 9.32
N ALA A 293 -1.42 2.03 9.86
CA ALA A 293 -0.37 1.23 9.23
C ALA A 293 -0.81 -0.25 9.09
N MET A 294 -0.53 -0.83 7.93
CA MET A 294 -0.91 -2.20 7.58
C MET A 294 0.33 -3.09 7.45
N SER A 295 0.13 -4.37 7.78
CA SER A 295 1.10 -5.41 7.44
C SER A 295 1.19 -5.61 5.92
N PRO A 296 2.36 -5.98 5.36
CA PRO A 296 2.48 -6.32 3.95
C PRO A 296 1.72 -7.59 3.55
N VAL A 297 1.25 -8.38 4.52
CA VAL A 297 0.49 -9.62 4.26
C VAL A 297 -0.78 -9.33 3.47
N GLY A 298 -0.87 -9.96 2.30
CA GLY A 298 -1.99 -9.79 1.36
C GLY A 298 -1.85 -8.61 0.41
N GLY A 299 -0.82 -7.76 0.53
CA GLY A 299 -0.58 -6.62 -0.38
C GLY A 299 -1.69 -5.56 -0.38
N VAL A 300 -2.48 -5.43 0.71
CA VAL A 300 -3.70 -4.62 0.73
C VAL A 300 -3.49 -3.14 1.06
N GLY A 301 -2.27 -2.73 1.44
CA GLY A 301 -1.99 -1.38 1.95
C GLY A 301 -2.36 -0.27 0.97
N ILE A 302 -1.94 -0.36 -0.30
CA ILE A 302 -2.28 0.59 -1.36
C ILE A 302 -3.79 0.68 -1.53
N ASN A 303 -4.46 -0.46 -1.63
CA ASN A 303 -5.89 -0.49 -1.94
C ASN A 303 -6.74 0.09 -0.81
N LEU A 304 -6.34 -0.12 0.46
CA LEU A 304 -6.98 0.54 1.59
C LEU A 304 -6.76 2.06 1.57
N ALA A 305 -5.52 2.49 1.30
CA ALA A 305 -5.18 3.90 1.20
C ALA A 305 -5.95 4.61 0.08
N VAL A 306 -6.08 3.98 -1.08
CA VAL A 306 -6.92 4.44 -2.20
C VAL A 306 -8.40 4.51 -1.81
N ALA A 307 -8.92 3.47 -1.17
CA ALA A 307 -10.31 3.45 -0.71
C ALA A 307 -10.60 4.55 0.33
N ASP A 308 -9.64 4.85 1.22
CA ASP A 308 -9.77 5.98 2.15
C ASP A 308 -9.81 7.31 1.41
N ALA A 309 -8.95 7.49 0.39
CA ALA A 309 -8.92 8.70 -0.43
C ALA A 309 -10.26 8.92 -1.17
N VAL A 310 -10.85 7.86 -1.75
CA VAL A 310 -12.15 7.92 -2.42
C VAL A 310 -13.27 8.28 -1.43
N ALA A 311 -13.30 7.64 -0.26
CA ALA A 311 -14.26 7.93 0.79
C ALA A 311 -14.12 9.37 1.31
N ALA A 312 -12.87 9.84 1.51
CA ALA A 312 -12.56 11.20 1.90
C ALA A 312 -13.03 12.20 0.85
N ALA A 313 -12.67 12.02 -0.42
CA ALA A 313 -13.07 12.90 -1.50
C ALA A 313 -14.60 13.01 -1.64
N ARG A 314 -15.31 11.87 -1.54
CA ARG A 314 -16.78 11.82 -1.61
C ARG A 314 -17.44 12.71 -0.56
N VAL A 315 -16.87 12.79 0.65
CA VAL A 315 -17.44 13.55 1.77
C VAL A 315 -16.90 14.97 1.80
N LEU A 316 -15.60 15.13 1.59
CA LEU A 316 -14.90 16.41 1.75
C LEU A 316 -15.05 17.32 0.53
N GLY A 317 -15.11 16.79 -0.69
CA GLY A 317 -15.27 17.61 -1.90
C GLY A 317 -16.47 18.56 -1.81
N PRO A 318 -17.70 18.05 -1.61
CA PRO A 318 -18.87 18.94 -1.41
C PRO A 318 -18.75 19.83 -0.19
N ALA A 319 -18.18 19.36 0.94
CA ALA A 319 -18.07 20.14 2.17
C ALA A 319 -17.11 21.33 2.00
N LEU A 320 -15.94 21.12 1.39
CA LEU A 320 -14.96 22.17 1.10
C LEU A 320 -15.52 23.20 0.12
N ARG A 321 -16.19 22.77 -0.94
CA ARG A 321 -16.86 23.69 -1.88
C ARG A 321 -17.91 24.57 -1.20
N ALA A 322 -18.60 24.03 -0.20
CA ALA A 322 -19.57 24.80 0.61
C ALA A 322 -18.89 25.64 1.69
N GLY A 323 -17.56 25.68 1.78
CA GLY A 323 -16.82 26.43 2.80
C GLY A 323 -17.04 25.90 4.22
N SER A 324 -17.36 24.61 4.39
CA SER A 324 -17.63 24.02 5.69
C SER A 324 -16.34 23.88 6.52
N ASP A 325 -16.33 24.42 7.70
CA ASP A 325 -15.30 24.30 8.73
C ASP A 325 -15.63 23.22 9.79
N SER A 326 -16.77 22.57 9.65
CA SER A 326 -17.29 21.56 10.58
C SER A 326 -16.41 20.30 10.62
N VAL A 327 -16.31 19.71 11.80
CA VAL A 327 -15.67 18.39 11.99
C VAL A 327 -16.56 17.22 11.58
N VAL A 328 -17.84 17.45 11.29
CA VAL A 328 -18.80 16.38 10.94
C VAL A 328 -18.40 15.63 9.67
N PRO A 329 -17.97 16.29 8.58
CA PRO A 329 -17.46 15.59 7.41
C PRO A 329 -16.26 14.68 7.74
N LEU A 330 -15.32 15.13 8.59
CA LEU A 330 -14.15 14.35 9.00
C LEU A 330 -14.57 13.10 9.79
N ALA A 331 -15.51 13.25 10.71
CA ALA A 331 -16.07 12.13 11.47
C ALA A 331 -16.77 11.09 10.55
N ARG A 332 -17.47 11.56 9.50
CA ARG A 332 -18.11 10.69 8.50
C ARG A 332 -17.10 9.87 7.71
N VAL A 333 -15.97 10.45 7.32
CA VAL A 333 -14.88 9.71 6.66
C VAL A 333 -14.39 8.58 7.56
N GLN A 334 -14.05 8.90 8.82
CA GLN A 334 -13.62 7.90 9.78
C GLN A 334 -14.68 6.80 9.98
N ALA A 335 -15.92 7.16 10.22
CA ALA A 335 -17.01 6.19 10.44
C ALA A 335 -17.16 5.22 9.26
N ARG A 336 -17.03 5.72 8.02
CA ARG A 336 -17.13 4.91 6.81
C ARG A 336 -15.96 3.92 6.66
N ARG A 337 -14.74 4.34 7.02
CA ARG A 337 -13.52 3.57 6.76
C ARG A 337 -13.04 2.74 7.95
N TRP A 338 -13.50 3.05 9.15
CA TRP A 338 -13.00 2.41 10.38
C TRP A 338 -13.28 0.90 10.41
N ILE A 339 -14.52 0.48 10.11
CA ILE A 339 -14.91 -0.95 10.16
C ILE A 339 -14.16 -1.78 9.10
N PRO A 340 -14.13 -1.41 7.79
CA PRO A 340 -13.35 -2.14 6.80
C PRO A 340 -11.87 -2.27 7.18
N THR A 341 -11.25 -1.18 7.63
CA THR A 341 -9.86 -1.16 8.09
C THR A 341 -9.64 -2.09 9.28
N ALA A 342 -10.51 -2.00 10.30
CA ALA A 342 -10.42 -2.82 11.50
C ALA A 342 -10.52 -4.32 11.19
N ALA A 343 -11.41 -4.69 10.28
CA ALA A 343 -11.64 -6.08 9.89
C ALA A 343 -10.45 -6.64 9.09
N ILE A 344 -9.87 -5.88 8.16
CA ILE A 344 -8.66 -6.30 7.45
C ILE A 344 -7.49 -6.46 8.41
N GLN A 345 -7.28 -5.53 9.34
CA GLN A 345 -6.23 -5.67 10.36
C GLN A 345 -6.46 -6.87 11.28
N ALA A 346 -7.72 -7.18 11.62
CA ALA A 346 -8.04 -8.38 12.38
C ALA A 346 -7.70 -9.67 11.61
N ALA A 347 -8.03 -9.71 10.31
CA ALA A 347 -7.66 -10.83 9.44
C ALA A 347 -6.13 -10.97 9.31
N GLN A 348 -5.39 -9.87 9.15
CA GLN A 348 -3.92 -9.89 9.13
C GLN A 348 -3.35 -10.41 10.46
N ARG A 349 -3.87 -9.98 11.62
CA ARG A 349 -3.45 -10.48 12.93
C ARG A 349 -3.70 -11.98 13.10
N LEU A 350 -4.84 -12.47 12.58
CA LEU A 350 -5.13 -13.90 12.58
C LEU A 350 -4.12 -14.66 11.71
N ALA A 351 -3.86 -14.16 10.50
CA ALA A 351 -2.85 -14.75 9.61
C ALA A 351 -1.44 -14.73 10.23
N HIS A 352 -1.05 -13.64 10.89
CA HIS A 352 0.21 -13.59 11.64
C HIS A 352 0.30 -14.67 12.69
N LYS A 353 -0.76 -14.86 13.48
CA LYS A 353 -0.76 -15.86 14.57
C LYS A 353 -0.81 -17.30 14.03
N ALA A 354 -1.63 -17.54 13.01
CA ALA A 354 -1.87 -18.91 12.54
C ALA A 354 -0.76 -19.43 11.59
N ILE A 355 -0.16 -18.55 10.80
CA ILE A 355 0.80 -18.93 9.75
C ILE A 355 2.21 -18.50 10.13
N LEU A 356 2.42 -17.19 10.31
CA LEU A 356 3.76 -16.64 10.47
C LEU A 356 4.35 -16.94 11.87
N GLY A 357 3.51 -16.92 12.92
CA GLY A 357 3.96 -17.26 14.28
C GLY A 357 4.47 -18.68 14.39
N GLN A 358 3.86 -19.62 13.67
CA GLN A 358 4.33 -20.99 13.58
C GLN A 358 5.60 -21.10 12.72
N ALA A 359 5.60 -20.55 11.52
CA ALA A 359 6.75 -20.59 10.61
C ALA A 359 8.00 -19.97 11.26
N LEU A 360 7.90 -18.76 11.81
CA LEU A 360 9.02 -18.05 12.42
C LEU A 360 9.38 -18.53 13.84
N GLY A 361 8.61 -19.45 14.41
CA GLY A 361 8.87 -20.05 15.72
C GLY A 361 10.06 -21.02 15.76
N PHE A 362 10.51 -21.50 14.59
CA PHE A 362 11.57 -22.49 14.46
C PHE A 362 12.94 -21.85 14.18
N ASP A 363 14.01 -22.65 14.41
CA ASP A 363 15.36 -22.26 14.04
C ASP A 363 15.45 -22.17 12.50
N PRO A 364 15.87 -21.02 11.94
CA PRO A 364 16.01 -20.88 10.51
C PRO A 364 17.15 -21.70 9.89
N ASP A 365 18.07 -22.23 10.69
CA ASP A 365 19.16 -23.10 10.23
C ASP A 365 18.85 -24.59 10.41
N ALA A 366 17.68 -24.92 10.98
CA ALA A 366 17.18 -26.29 11.04
C ALA A 366 16.94 -26.85 9.61
N PRO A 367 17.05 -28.17 9.40
CA PRO A 367 16.69 -28.79 8.13
C PRO A 367 15.27 -28.42 7.71
N VAL A 368 15.11 -28.15 6.39
CA VAL A 368 13.76 -27.94 5.80
C VAL A 368 12.96 -29.22 6.01
N SER A 369 11.74 -29.10 6.51
CA SER A 369 10.88 -30.25 6.76
C SER A 369 10.59 -31.02 5.47
N GLU A 370 10.74 -32.32 5.48
CA GLU A 370 10.35 -33.23 4.39
C GLU A 370 8.89 -33.69 4.53
N ALA A 371 8.00 -32.80 5.02
CA ALA A 371 6.59 -33.14 5.12
C ALA A 371 6.04 -33.50 3.72
N THR A 372 5.54 -34.71 3.59
CA THR A 372 5.02 -35.24 2.31
C THR A 372 3.54 -34.93 2.11
N GLU A 373 2.85 -34.42 3.12
CA GLU A 373 1.42 -34.14 3.06
C GLU A 373 1.09 -32.66 3.30
N LEU A 374 0.14 -32.18 2.50
CA LEU A 374 -0.45 -30.86 2.72
C LEU A 374 -1.20 -30.80 4.07
N PRO A 375 -1.17 -29.67 4.79
CA PRO A 375 -1.99 -29.46 5.97
C PRO A 375 -3.49 -29.69 5.68
N ALA A 376 -4.25 -30.17 6.68
CA ALA A 376 -5.68 -30.47 6.52
C ALA A 376 -6.49 -29.31 5.93
N PHE A 377 -6.17 -28.06 6.34
CA PHE A 377 -6.77 -26.85 5.76
C PHE A 377 -6.49 -26.71 4.25
N ALA A 378 -5.26 -26.98 3.81
CA ALA A 378 -4.87 -26.89 2.40
C ALA A 378 -5.63 -27.93 1.57
N ARG A 379 -5.68 -29.17 2.03
CA ARG A 379 -6.46 -30.26 1.41
C ARG A 379 -7.96 -29.91 1.34
N PHE A 380 -8.49 -29.25 2.37
CA PHE A 380 -9.90 -28.80 2.37
C PHE A 380 -10.13 -27.74 1.29
N MET A 381 -9.25 -26.73 1.17
CA MET A 381 -9.34 -25.69 0.15
C MET A 381 -9.24 -26.24 -1.28
N GLU A 382 -8.41 -27.26 -1.52
CA GLU A 382 -8.31 -27.94 -2.81
C GLU A 382 -9.58 -28.68 -3.18
N ARG A 383 -10.21 -29.34 -2.20
CA ARG A 383 -11.48 -30.06 -2.42
C ARG A 383 -12.67 -29.12 -2.67
N HIS A 384 -12.55 -27.85 -2.25
CA HIS A 384 -13.62 -26.87 -2.35
C HIS A 384 -13.12 -25.58 -3.07
N PRO A 385 -12.78 -25.64 -4.37
CA PRO A 385 -12.18 -24.51 -5.09
C PRO A 385 -13.06 -23.24 -5.11
N GLY A 386 -14.39 -23.39 -5.00
CA GLY A 386 -15.30 -22.25 -4.89
C GLY A 386 -15.07 -21.37 -3.66
N LEU A 387 -14.51 -21.93 -2.57
CA LEU A 387 -14.18 -21.18 -1.36
C LEU A 387 -13.02 -20.20 -1.56
N GLN A 388 -12.17 -20.43 -2.56
CA GLN A 388 -11.08 -19.52 -2.93
C GLN A 388 -11.56 -18.14 -3.37
N ARG A 389 -12.86 -18.01 -3.71
CA ARG A 389 -13.52 -16.73 -3.97
C ARG A 389 -13.58 -15.84 -2.72
N ILE A 390 -13.66 -16.40 -1.51
CA ILE A 390 -13.79 -15.62 -0.27
C ILE A 390 -12.52 -14.79 -0.02
N PRO A 391 -11.31 -15.40 0.11
CA PRO A 391 -10.10 -14.61 0.26
C PRO A 391 -9.83 -13.71 -0.95
N ALA A 392 -10.11 -14.16 -2.18
CA ALA A 392 -9.98 -13.33 -3.36
C ALA A 392 -10.88 -12.08 -3.31
N ARG A 393 -12.12 -12.21 -2.83
CA ARG A 393 -13.04 -11.08 -2.65
C ARG A 393 -12.52 -10.10 -1.58
N VAL A 394 -12.10 -10.62 -0.43
CA VAL A 394 -11.59 -9.78 0.69
C VAL A 394 -10.33 -9.03 0.27
N LEU A 395 -9.40 -9.70 -0.41
CA LEU A 395 -8.17 -9.09 -0.89
C LEU A 395 -8.43 -8.16 -2.09
N GLY A 396 -9.18 -8.62 -3.10
CA GLY A 396 -9.35 -7.94 -4.37
C GLY A 396 -10.32 -6.76 -4.35
N LEU A 397 -11.48 -6.93 -3.71
CA LEU A 397 -12.54 -5.91 -3.67
C LEU A 397 -12.66 -5.23 -2.31
N GLY A 398 -12.11 -5.85 -1.26
CA GLY A 398 -12.28 -5.39 0.11
C GLY A 398 -13.67 -5.72 0.66
N LEU A 399 -13.90 -5.32 1.92
CA LEU A 399 -15.20 -5.52 2.59
C LEU A 399 -16.23 -4.47 2.18
N LEU A 400 -15.77 -3.25 1.92
CA LEU A 400 -16.58 -2.14 1.42
C LEU A 400 -15.80 -1.51 0.27
N GLN A 401 -16.18 -1.85 -0.94
CA GLN A 401 -15.58 -1.27 -2.15
C GLN A 401 -16.02 0.19 -2.28
N GLU A 402 -15.07 1.04 -2.56
CA GLU A 402 -15.30 2.45 -2.88
C GLU A 402 -15.28 2.66 -4.39
N HIS A 403 -16.22 3.45 -4.89
CA HIS A 403 -16.33 3.82 -6.29
C HIS A 403 -16.13 5.32 -6.44
N ALA A 404 -15.65 5.78 -7.58
CA ALA A 404 -15.50 7.20 -7.86
C ALA A 404 -16.84 7.93 -7.69
N PRO A 405 -16.85 9.09 -7.02
CA PRO A 405 -18.04 9.95 -7.02
C PRO A 405 -18.43 10.30 -8.46
N LYS A 406 -19.73 10.49 -8.72
CA LYS A 406 -20.24 10.76 -10.08
C LYS A 406 -19.54 11.94 -10.75
N TRP A 407 -19.24 12.98 -10.01
CA TRP A 407 -18.56 14.19 -10.50
C TRP A 407 -17.08 13.96 -10.85
N ALA A 408 -16.46 12.92 -10.31
CA ALA A 408 -15.06 12.59 -10.58
C ALA A 408 -14.87 11.63 -11.76
N ARG A 409 -15.95 10.97 -12.22
CA ARG A 409 -15.90 10.00 -13.31
C ARG A 409 -15.59 10.68 -14.64
N ARG A 410 -14.79 10.03 -15.44
CA ARG A 410 -14.46 10.46 -16.82
C ARG A 410 -14.68 9.28 -17.77
N PRO A 411 -15.22 9.49 -18.97
CA PRO A 411 -15.22 8.46 -20.00
C PRO A 411 -13.78 8.11 -20.40
N ALA A 412 -13.54 6.86 -20.81
CA ALA A 412 -12.25 6.44 -21.32
C ALA A 412 -11.81 7.35 -22.48
N GLY A 413 -10.54 7.75 -22.50
CA GLY A 413 -9.93 8.49 -23.61
C GLY A 413 -10.31 9.97 -23.77
N LYS A 414 -11.05 10.59 -22.84
CA LYS A 414 -11.31 12.03 -22.90
C LYS A 414 -10.39 12.83 -21.97
N PRO A 415 -9.70 13.88 -22.50
CA PRO A 415 -8.99 14.84 -21.67
C PRO A 415 -9.96 15.60 -20.75
N ALA A 416 -9.40 16.30 -19.74
CA ALA A 416 -10.19 17.18 -18.88
C ALA A 416 -10.99 18.19 -19.71
N PRO A 417 -12.23 18.55 -19.30
CA PRO A 417 -12.94 19.65 -19.94
C PRO A 417 -12.11 20.93 -19.78
N ALA A 418 -11.98 21.67 -20.87
CA ALA A 418 -11.32 22.97 -20.83
C ALA A 418 -11.98 23.84 -19.74
N ALA A 419 -11.16 24.51 -18.93
CA ALA A 419 -11.67 25.45 -17.95
C ALA A 419 -12.48 26.56 -18.67
N VAL A 420 -13.74 26.73 -18.23
CA VAL A 420 -14.62 27.81 -18.65
C VAL A 420 -14.32 29.04 -17.80
#